data_fb668210ad212a35790330a72f55864e
#
_entry.id   fb668210ad212a35790330a72f55864e
#
_cell.length_a   1.000
_cell.length_b   1.000
_cell.length_c   1.000
_cell.angle_alpha   90.00
_cell.angle_beta   90.00
_cell.angle_gamma   90.00
#
_symmetry.space_group_name_H-M   'P 1'
#
loop_
_entity.id
_entity.type
_entity.pdbx_description
1 polymer ?
#
loop_
_entity_poly.entity_id
_entity_poly.type
_entity_poly.pdbx_seq_one_letter_code
_entity_poly.pdbx_strand_id
1 'polypeptide(L)'
;SAGKSVKRNLMNLIDWGYNIEYSESVRVNKNGEEEILYTDWYLERDFSDAELRLLIDSLLFSKHIPYSQCKELIEKIEGLSNRYFKSRVKHIRTMPVNAADNKQLFYTIEQLDRAISKGRQVFFYYNEYKTDKKMHPRKNAEGKAREYIVNPYQIAATNGRYYLICNYDKY
;
A
#
# COMPACT_ATOMS: atom_id res chain seq x y z
N SER A 1 -39.44 -11.85 -11.43
CA SER A 1 -39.06 -12.69 -10.27
C SER A 1 -37.74 -12.16 -9.69
N ALA A 2 -37.53 -12.27 -8.39
CA ALA A 2 -36.37 -11.75 -7.68
C ALA A 2 -35.02 -12.25 -8.28
N GLY A 3 -34.96 -13.52 -8.71
CA GLY A 3 -33.75 -14.10 -9.32
C GLY A 3 -33.33 -13.43 -10.64
N LYS A 4 -34.28 -13.01 -11.49
CA LYS A 4 -33.95 -12.29 -12.75
C LYS A 4 -33.35 -10.90 -12.45
N SER A 5 -33.80 -10.24 -11.38
CA SER A 5 -33.29 -8.95 -10.94
C SER A 5 -31.87 -9.06 -10.40
N VAL A 6 -31.59 -10.09 -9.59
CA VAL A 6 -30.24 -10.36 -9.04
C VAL A 6 -29.24 -10.63 -10.16
N LYS A 7 -29.56 -11.55 -11.10
CA LYS A 7 -28.69 -11.83 -12.24
C LYS A 7 -28.35 -10.55 -13.01
N ARG A 8 -29.36 -9.72 -13.36
CA ARG A 8 -29.15 -8.48 -14.08
C ARG A 8 -28.20 -7.52 -13.36
N ASN A 9 -28.38 -7.40 -12.02
CA ASN A 9 -27.51 -6.53 -11.22
C ASN A 9 -26.08 -7.05 -11.19
N LEU A 10 -25.86 -8.37 -11.08
CA LEU A 10 -24.53 -8.96 -11.13
C LEU A 10 -23.86 -8.78 -12.50
N MET A 11 -24.61 -8.95 -13.61
CA MET A 11 -24.09 -8.64 -14.95
C MET A 11 -23.71 -7.18 -15.12
N ASN A 12 -24.51 -6.24 -14.61
CA ASN A 12 -24.15 -4.82 -14.63
C ASN A 12 -22.86 -4.54 -13.84
N LEU A 13 -22.62 -5.23 -12.73
CA LEU A 13 -21.36 -5.08 -11.99
C LEU A 13 -20.16 -5.58 -12.80
N ILE A 14 -20.31 -6.69 -13.54
CA ILE A 14 -19.26 -7.16 -14.47
C ILE A 14 -18.98 -6.10 -15.55
N ASP A 15 -20.02 -5.53 -16.14
CA ASP A 15 -19.89 -4.47 -17.16
C ASP A 15 -19.18 -3.21 -16.58
N TRP A 16 -19.30 -2.97 -15.28
CA TRP A 16 -18.59 -1.89 -14.58
C TRP A 16 -17.15 -2.25 -14.16
N GLY A 17 -16.68 -3.45 -14.53
CA GLY A 17 -15.30 -3.90 -14.30
C GLY A 17 -15.05 -4.63 -13.00
N TYR A 18 -16.12 -5.07 -12.30
CA TYR A 18 -15.95 -5.98 -11.16
C TYR A 18 -15.65 -7.39 -11.67
N ASN A 19 -14.62 -8.02 -11.12
CA ASN A 19 -14.21 -9.37 -11.49
C ASN A 19 -15.12 -10.42 -10.80
N ILE A 20 -16.33 -10.56 -11.33
CA ILE A 20 -17.33 -11.51 -10.84
C ILE A 20 -17.37 -12.69 -11.77
N GLU A 21 -17.08 -13.88 -11.22
CA GLU A 21 -17.13 -15.16 -11.90
C GLU A 21 -18.42 -15.91 -11.59
N TYR A 22 -18.84 -16.79 -12.47
CA TYR A 22 -20.02 -17.63 -12.30
C TYR A 22 -19.91 -18.94 -13.10
N SER A 23 -20.70 -19.93 -12.72
CA SER A 23 -20.83 -21.18 -13.44
C SER A 23 -22.11 -21.19 -14.28
N GLU A 24 -22.03 -21.74 -15.50
CA GLU A 24 -23.18 -21.96 -16.35
C GLU A 24 -23.58 -23.44 -16.32
N SER A 25 -24.87 -23.71 -16.16
CA SER A 25 -25.42 -25.05 -16.26
C SER A 25 -26.72 -25.02 -17.09
N VAL A 26 -26.96 -26.07 -17.88
CA VAL A 26 -28.19 -26.21 -18.66
C VAL A 26 -29.23 -26.98 -17.83
N ARG A 27 -30.41 -26.42 -17.73
CA ARG A 27 -31.57 -27.06 -17.11
C ARG A 27 -32.72 -27.07 -18.09
N VAL A 28 -33.40 -28.21 -18.16
CA VAL A 28 -34.67 -28.30 -18.87
C VAL A 28 -35.80 -27.78 -17.99
N ASN A 29 -36.54 -26.78 -18.47
CA ASN A 29 -37.68 -26.21 -17.76
C ASN A 29 -38.92 -27.13 -17.81
N LYS A 30 -39.99 -26.77 -17.11
CA LYS A 30 -41.22 -27.55 -17.07
C LYS A 30 -41.92 -27.69 -18.43
N ASN A 31 -41.53 -26.85 -19.40
CA ASN A 31 -42.11 -26.88 -20.75
C ASN A 31 -41.23 -27.69 -21.74
N GLY A 32 -40.14 -28.34 -21.26
CA GLY A 32 -39.23 -29.10 -22.11
C GLY A 32 -38.18 -28.27 -22.84
N GLU A 33 -38.06 -26.95 -22.53
CA GLU A 33 -37.07 -26.05 -23.16
C GLU A 33 -35.78 -25.98 -22.31
N GLU A 34 -34.66 -25.89 -22.97
CA GLU A 34 -33.36 -25.67 -22.31
C GLU A 34 -33.24 -24.23 -21.83
N GLU A 35 -32.91 -24.06 -20.54
CA GLU A 35 -32.65 -22.78 -19.91
C GLU A 35 -31.23 -22.78 -19.29
N ILE A 36 -30.45 -21.77 -19.59
CA ILE A 36 -29.11 -21.58 -18.97
C ILE A 36 -29.29 -20.97 -17.57
N LEU A 37 -28.83 -21.71 -16.59
CA LEU A 37 -28.74 -21.24 -15.21
C LEU A 37 -27.35 -20.75 -14.91
N TYR A 38 -27.29 -19.62 -14.23
CA TYR A 38 -26.06 -18.98 -13.77
C TYR A 38 -26.01 -19.19 -12.23
N THR A 39 -25.03 -19.95 -11.79
CA THR A 39 -24.85 -20.35 -10.40
C THR A 39 -23.44 -20.00 -9.92
N ASP A 40 -23.18 -20.25 -8.64
CA ASP A 40 -21.84 -20.14 -8.03
C ASP A 40 -21.16 -18.79 -8.28
N TRP A 41 -21.95 -17.72 -8.16
CA TRP A 41 -21.44 -16.36 -8.30
C TRP A 41 -20.47 -16.03 -7.17
N TYR A 42 -19.24 -15.62 -7.53
CA TYR A 42 -18.27 -15.14 -6.57
C TYR A 42 -17.47 -13.95 -7.12
N LEU A 43 -17.03 -13.09 -6.23
CA LEU A 43 -16.12 -12.00 -6.56
C LEU A 43 -14.70 -12.55 -6.47
N GLU A 44 -13.98 -12.58 -7.59
CA GLU A 44 -12.56 -12.86 -7.58
C GLU A 44 -11.84 -11.65 -6.99
N ARG A 45 -11.00 -11.90 -6.00
CA ARG A 45 -10.28 -10.84 -5.29
C ARG A 45 -8.85 -10.75 -5.82
N ASP A 46 -8.33 -9.53 -5.95
CA ASP A 46 -6.96 -9.26 -6.39
C ASP A 46 -5.93 -9.93 -5.47
N PHE A 47 -6.28 -10.09 -4.19
CA PHE A 47 -5.42 -10.71 -3.18
C PHE A 47 -6.16 -11.81 -2.41
N SER A 48 -5.48 -12.95 -2.26
CA SER A 48 -5.89 -13.99 -1.32
C SER A 48 -5.68 -13.55 0.14
N ASP A 49 -6.35 -14.22 1.07
CA ASP A 49 -6.14 -13.95 2.51
C ASP A 49 -4.69 -14.19 2.95
N ALA A 50 -3.98 -15.14 2.32
CA ALA A 50 -2.58 -15.44 2.63
C ALA A 50 -1.64 -14.30 2.17
N GLU A 51 -1.88 -13.74 0.98
CA GLU A 51 -1.12 -12.61 0.46
C GLU A 51 -1.35 -11.35 1.28
N LEU A 52 -2.60 -11.04 1.62
CA LEU A 52 -2.93 -9.91 2.50
C LEU A 52 -2.27 -10.07 3.87
N ARG A 53 -2.22 -11.30 4.40
CA ARG A 53 -1.55 -11.60 5.65
C ARG A 53 -0.05 -11.34 5.55
N LEU A 54 0.60 -11.80 4.49
CA LEU A 54 2.03 -11.56 4.24
C LEU A 54 2.34 -10.06 4.16
N LEU A 55 1.47 -9.27 3.50
CA LEU A 55 1.61 -7.82 3.43
C LEU A 55 1.51 -7.17 4.81
N ILE A 56 0.53 -7.57 5.63
CA ILE A 56 0.37 -7.08 7.00
C ILE A 56 1.58 -7.44 7.86
N ASP A 57 2.05 -8.67 7.83
CA ASP A 57 3.21 -9.11 8.59
C ASP A 57 4.47 -8.33 8.16
N SER A 58 4.64 -8.05 6.86
CA SER A 58 5.75 -7.23 6.34
C SER A 58 5.71 -5.80 6.87
N LEU A 59 4.53 -5.20 6.98
CA LEU A 59 4.35 -3.88 7.60
C LEU A 59 4.69 -3.91 9.09
N LEU A 60 4.23 -4.94 9.81
CA LEU A 60 4.48 -5.09 11.24
C LEU A 60 5.94 -5.28 11.58
N PHE A 61 6.71 -5.97 10.72
CA PHE A 61 8.16 -6.15 10.86
C PHE A 61 8.96 -4.93 10.37
N SER A 62 8.33 -3.98 9.70
CA SER A 62 8.99 -2.76 9.27
C SER A 62 9.35 -1.87 10.46
N LYS A 63 10.64 -1.68 10.70
CA LYS A 63 11.15 -0.82 11.78
C LYS A 63 11.11 0.68 11.44
N HIS A 64 10.73 1.04 10.23
CA HIS A 64 10.88 2.39 9.69
C HIS A 64 9.57 3.11 9.41
N ILE A 65 8.46 2.38 9.40
CA ILE A 65 7.13 2.97 9.26
C ILE A 65 6.63 3.34 10.66
N PRO A 66 6.27 4.60 10.90
CA PRO A 66 5.67 5.00 12.15
C PRO A 66 4.43 4.17 12.49
N TYR A 67 4.25 3.85 13.76
CA TYR A 67 3.15 2.98 14.20
C TYR A 67 1.77 3.47 13.73
N SER A 68 1.52 4.79 13.76
CA SER A 68 0.28 5.39 13.29
C SER A 68 0.01 5.10 11.81
N GLN A 69 1.03 5.29 10.96
CA GLN A 69 0.94 5.02 9.52
C GLN A 69 0.83 3.52 9.22
N CYS A 70 1.57 2.68 9.98
CA CYS A 70 1.47 1.23 9.88
C CYS A 70 0.04 0.76 10.17
N LYS A 71 -0.58 1.28 11.22
CA LYS A 71 -1.97 0.98 11.59
C LYS A 71 -2.95 1.36 10.47
N GLU A 72 -2.85 2.58 9.94
CA GLU A 72 -3.70 3.03 8.84
C GLU A 72 -3.56 2.17 7.58
N LEU A 73 -2.33 1.75 7.24
CA LEU A 73 -2.08 0.86 6.10
C LEU A 73 -2.67 -0.54 6.34
N ILE A 74 -2.54 -1.08 7.54
CA ILE A 74 -3.13 -2.38 7.90
C ILE A 74 -4.65 -2.31 7.77
N GLU A 75 -5.29 -1.25 8.28
CA GLU A 75 -6.74 -1.06 8.16
C GLU A 75 -7.21 -1.00 6.69
N LYS A 76 -6.42 -0.37 5.80
CA LYS A 76 -6.68 -0.35 4.36
C LYS A 76 -6.53 -1.73 3.73
N ILE A 77 -5.46 -2.47 4.05
CA ILE A 77 -5.23 -3.83 3.56
C ILE A 77 -6.34 -4.78 4.05
N GLU A 78 -6.74 -4.67 5.32
CA GLU A 78 -7.88 -5.44 5.85
C GLU A 78 -9.19 -5.13 5.10
N GLY A 79 -9.32 -3.90 4.58
CA GLY A 79 -10.46 -3.49 3.76
C GLY A 79 -10.55 -4.19 2.41
N LEU A 80 -9.44 -4.75 1.88
CA LEU A 80 -9.40 -5.51 0.63
C LEU A 80 -9.95 -6.94 0.79
N SER A 81 -10.23 -7.38 2.01
CA SER A 81 -10.80 -8.69 2.30
C SER A 81 -12.16 -8.59 2.99
N ASN A 82 -12.69 -9.72 3.39
CA ASN A 82 -13.97 -9.81 4.04
C ASN A 82 -13.88 -9.63 5.58
N ARG A 83 -15.04 -9.53 6.24
CA ARG A 83 -15.14 -9.36 7.70
C ARG A 83 -14.49 -10.50 8.51
N TYR A 84 -14.40 -11.70 7.94
CA TYR A 84 -13.81 -12.87 8.62
C TYR A 84 -12.29 -12.79 8.66
N PHE A 85 -11.67 -12.21 7.63
CA PHE A 85 -10.24 -11.95 7.61
C PHE A 85 -9.86 -10.95 8.72
N LYS A 86 -10.59 -9.85 8.86
CA LYS A 86 -10.38 -8.86 9.93
C LYS A 86 -10.36 -9.48 11.33
N SER A 87 -11.22 -10.47 11.58
CA SER A 87 -11.25 -11.14 12.88
C SER A 87 -10.02 -12.01 13.15
N ARG A 88 -9.41 -12.58 12.12
CA ARG A 88 -8.22 -13.45 12.22
C ARG A 88 -6.92 -12.68 12.48
N VAL A 89 -6.80 -11.46 11.98
CA VAL A 89 -5.58 -10.62 12.17
C VAL A 89 -5.61 -9.76 13.42
N LYS A 90 -6.73 -9.67 14.13
CA LYS A 90 -6.89 -8.88 15.37
C LYS A 90 -5.88 -9.19 16.48
N HIS A 91 -5.34 -10.39 16.48
CA HIS A 91 -4.43 -10.86 17.54
C HIS A 91 -2.97 -10.50 17.29
N ILE A 92 -2.63 -9.92 16.13
CA ILE A 92 -1.27 -9.53 15.81
C ILE A 92 -1.14 -8.03 16.01
N ARG A 93 -0.42 -7.68 17.05
CA ARG A 93 -0.09 -6.29 17.36
C ARG A 93 1.42 -6.16 17.50
N THR A 94 1.99 -5.18 16.82
CA THR A 94 3.33 -4.74 17.17
C THR A 94 3.30 -4.12 18.55
N MET A 95 4.30 -4.46 19.36
CA MET A 95 4.60 -3.63 20.51
C MET A 95 5.03 -2.25 20.01
N PRO A 96 4.49 -1.15 20.54
CA PRO A 96 4.97 0.19 20.23
C PRO A 96 6.41 0.31 20.76
N VAL A 97 7.37 0.00 19.94
CA VAL A 97 8.76 0.36 20.18
C VAL A 97 8.87 1.83 19.81
N ASN A 98 9.62 2.62 20.58
CA ASN A 98 9.93 4.04 20.37
C ASN A 98 10.46 4.33 18.96
N ALA A 99 9.66 4.05 17.93
CA ALA A 99 9.96 4.34 16.55
C ALA A 99 9.86 5.85 16.38
N ALA A 100 10.91 6.46 15.91
CA ALA A 100 10.88 7.86 15.50
C ALA A 100 9.68 8.07 14.57
N ASP A 101 8.80 9.00 14.97
CA ASP A 101 7.57 9.29 14.21
C ASP A 101 7.92 10.09 12.96
N ASN A 102 8.43 9.42 11.94
CA ASN A 102 8.73 10.04 10.65
C ASN A 102 7.47 10.15 9.80
N LYS A 103 6.58 11.06 10.17
CA LYS A 103 5.33 11.34 9.45
C LYS A 103 5.54 11.77 8.00
N GLN A 104 6.76 12.17 7.63
CA GLN A 104 7.10 12.67 6.30
C GLN A 104 7.66 11.59 5.36
N LEU A 105 7.84 10.34 5.82
CA LEU A 105 8.49 9.30 5.03
C LEU A 105 7.85 9.12 3.65
N PHE A 106 6.54 8.89 3.60
CA PHE A 106 5.81 8.67 2.34
C PHE A 106 5.84 9.91 1.44
N TYR A 107 5.68 11.09 2.02
CA TYR A 107 5.78 12.33 1.29
C TYR A 107 7.18 12.50 0.67
N THR A 108 8.21 12.22 1.43
CA THR A 108 9.60 12.31 0.93
C THR A 108 9.85 11.34 -0.22
N ILE A 109 9.40 10.08 -0.10
CA ILE A 109 9.52 9.08 -1.17
C ILE A 109 8.79 9.55 -2.42
N GLU A 110 7.55 10.04 -2.29
CA GLU A 110 6.76 10.54 -3.42
C GLU A 110 7.42 11.73 -4.12
N GLN A 111 7.98 12.69 -3.37
CA GLN A 111 8.67 13.84 -3.96
C GLN A 111 9.95 13.42 -4.69
N LEU A 112 10.72 12.50 -4.13
CA LEU A 112 11.91 11.95 -4.76
C LEU A 112 11.57 11.18 -6.04
N ASP A 113 10.58 10.31 -6.01
CA ASP A 113 10.12 9.56 -7.18
C ASP A 113 9.66 10.48 -8.31
N ARG A 114 8.90 11.52 -7.95
CA ARG A 114 8.48 12.55 -8.91
C ARG A 114 9.64 13.33 -9.50
N ALA A 115 10.67 13.64 -8.70
CA ALA A 115 11.85 14.33 -9.17
C ALA A 115 12.68 13.46 -10.12
N ILE A 116 12.89 12.18 -9.78
CA ILE A 116 13.59 11.20 -10.62
C ILE A 116 12.88 11.08 -11.97
N SER A 117 11.55 10.82 -11.94
CA SER A 117 10.74 10.65 -13.15
C SER A 117 10.75 11.85 -14.08
N LYS A 118 10.95 13.07 -13.55
CA LYS A 118 10.98 14.30 -14.31
C LYS A 118 12.39 14.83 -14.60
N GLY A 119 13.43 14.10 -14.19
CA GLY A 119 14.82 14.54 -14.33
C GLY A 119 15.11 15.85 -13.61
N ARG A 120 14.50 16.09 -12.45
CA ARG A 120 14.65 17.34 -11.69
C ARG A 120 15.59 17.16 -10.51
N GLN A 121 16.32 18.21 -10.20
CA GLN A 121 17.12 18.32 -8.98
C GLN A 121 16.21 18.37 -7.75
N VAL A 122 16.72 17.88 -6.63
CA VAL A 122 16.10 18.01 -5.33
C VAL A 122 17.01 18.78 -4.38
N PHE A 123 16.37 19.54 -3.53
CA PHE A 123 16.99 20.31 -2.47
C PHE A 123 16.48 19.79 -1.13
N PHE A 124 17.38 19.55 -0.17
CA PHE A 124 17.00 19.07 1.16
C PHE A 124 18.02 19.44 2.25
N TYR A 125 17.58 19.37 3.49
CA TYR A 125 18.42 19.42 4.69
C TYR A 125 18.55 18.00 5.25
N TYR A 126 19.77 17.55 5.49
CA TYR A 126 20.03 16.29 6.14
C TYR A 126 19.98 16.47 7.65
N ASN A 127 19.04 15.82 8.33
CA ASN A 127 18.88 15.86 9.77
C ASN A 127 19.55 14.67 10.44
N GLU A 128 20.16 14.89 11.58
CA GLU A 128 20.77 13.86 12.43
C GLU A 128 20.25 13.96 13.87
N TYR A 129 20.14 12.81 14.55
CA TYR A 129 19.84 12.81 15.97
C TYR A 129 21.08 13.15 16.76
N LYS A 130 20.93 14.09 17.71
CA LYS A 130 21.98 14.42 18.68
C LYS A 130 21.73 13.76 20.04
N THR A 131 22.64 14.01 20.99
CA THR A 131 22.59 13.49 22.35
C THR A 131 21.31 13.88 23.11
N ASP A 132 20.67 15.00 22.73
CA ASP A 132 19.38 15.47 23.25
C ASP A 132 18.17 14.67 22.70
N LYS A 133 18.41 13.65 21.88
CA LYS A 133 17.40 12.83 21.18
C LYS A 133 16.48 13.62 20.25
N LYS A 134 16.86 14.83 19.84
CA LYS A 134 16.15 15.66 18.87
C LYS A 134 16.86 15.63 17.52
N MET A 135 16.06 15.80 16.45
CA MET A 135 16.58 15.96 15.11
C MET A 135 17.11 17.37 14.88
N HIS A 136 18.34 17.46 14.44
CA HIS A 136 19.00 18.72 14.08
C HIS A 136 19.53 18.67 12.66
N PRO A 137 19.39 19.74 11.87
CA PRO A 137 20.01 19.79 10.56
C PRO A 137 21.55 19.80 10.69
N ARG A 138 22.22 19.06 9.82
CA ARG A 138 23.67 19.18 9.69
C ARG A 138 24.03 20.62 9.37
N LYS A 139 25.09 21.10 10.01
CA LYS A 139 25.57 22.46 9.83
C LYS A 139 26.74 22.51 8.83
N ASN A 140 26.85 23.62 8.11
CA ASN A 140 28.03 23.97 7.31
C ASN A 140 29.14 24.57 8.20
N ALA A 141 30.28 24.94 7.61
CA ALA A 141 31.41 25.56 8.31
C ALA A 141 31.04 26.87 9.02
N GLU A 142 29.99 27.55 8.58
CA GLU A 142 29.51 28.83 9.14
C GLU A 142 28.47 28.60 10.28
N GLY A 143 28.16 27.34 10.62
CA GLY A 143 27.18 27.01 11.65
C GLY A 143 25.72 27.08 11.22
N LYS A 144 25.44 27.36 9.95
CA LYS A 144 24.09 27.35 9.35
C LYS A 144 23.69 25.95 8.90
N ALA A 145 22.40 25.68 8.76
CA ALA A 145 21.90 24.43 8.20
C ALA A 145 22.50 24.20 6.80
N ARG A 146 23.12 23.02 6.60
CA ARG A 146 23.74 22.69 5.32
C ARG A 146 22.71 22.28 4.30
N GLU A 147 22.70 22.96 3.18
CA GLU A 147 21.86 22.66 2.01
C GLU A 147 22.52 21.61 1.13
N TYR A 148 21.73 20.67 0.66
CA TYR A 148 22.14 19.63 -0.28
C TYR A 148 21.30 19.78 -1.55
N ILE A 149 21.96 20.06 -2.66
CA ILE A 149 21.35 20.09 -4.00
C ILE A 149 21.95 18.93 -4.77
N VAL A 150 21.10 18.00 -5.20
CA VAL A 150 21.54 16.76 -5.84
C VAL A 150 20.66 16.41 -7.05
N ASN A 151 21.25 15.68 -7.98
CA ASN A 151 20.53 15.03 -9.07
C ASN A 151 20.16 13.62 -8.61
N PRO A 152 18.89 13.32 -8.33
CA PRO A 152 18.46 12.00 -7.88
C PRO A 152 18.35 11.05 -9.07
N TYR A 153 18.81 9.81 -8.93
CA TYR A 153 18.75 8.78 -9.96
C TYR A 153 17.83 7.63 -9.57
N GLN A 154 17.90 7.19 -8.31
CA GLN A 154 17.19 6.01 -7.85
C GLN A 154 16.96 6.05 -6.35
N ILE A 155 15.87 5.45 -5.90
CA ILE A 155 15.64 5.11 -4.50
C ILE A 155 15.87 3.60 -4.36
N ALA A 156 16.78 3.20 -3.48
CA ALA A 156 17.04 1.81 -3.13
C ALA A 156 16.51 1.52 -1.73
N ALA A 157 15.82 0.39 -1.57
CA ALA A 157 15.33 -0.08 -0.28
C ALA A 157 16.05 -1.37 0.10
N THR A 158 16.68 -1.40 1.27
CA THR A 158 17.28 -2.61 1.82
C THR A 158 17.27 -2.59 3.34
N ASN A 159 17.05 -3.76 3.95
CA ASN A 159 17.00 -3.92 5.41
C ASN A 159 16.10 -2.88 6.10
N GLY A 160 14.97 -2.54 5.46
CA GLY A 160 14.00 -1.57 5.93
C GLY A 160 14.49 -0.11 5.93
N ARG A 161 15.52 0.24 5.22
CA ARG A 161 16.00 1.61 5.02
C ARG A 161 15.89 2.00 3.57
N TYR A 162 15.64 3.29 3.36
CA TYR A 162 15.66 3.89 2.03
C TYR A 162 16.95 4.67 1.83
N TYR A 163 17.55 4.48 0.68
CA TYR A 163 18.78 5.15 0.26
C TYR A 163 18.51 5.90 -1.05
N LEU A 164 18.89 7.16 -1.10
CA LEU A 164 18.86 7.94 -2.32
C LEU A 164 20.21 7.82 -3.03
N ILE A 165 20.19 7.28 -4.25
CA ILE A 165 21.34 7.28 -5.15
C ILE A 165 21.29 8.56 -5.96
N CYS A 166 22.32 9.42 -5.79
CA CYS A 166 22.36 10.74 -6.40
C CYS A 166 23.80 11.22 -6.57
N ASN A 167 24.01 12.25 -7.37
CA ASN A 167 25.26 13.01 -7.37
C ASN A 167 25.00 14.46 -6.99
N TYR A 168 26.07 15.17 -6.62
CA TYR A 168 26.00 16.60 -6.44
C TYR A 168 25.92 17.32 -7.77
N ASP A 169 25.24 18.49 -7.78
CA ASP A 169 25.07 19.32 -8.97
C ASP A 169 26.41 19.77 -9.60
N LYS A 170 27.49 19.78 -8.83
CA LYS A 170 28.81 20.29 -9.24
C LYS A 170 29.76 19.27 -9.85
N TYR A 171 29.26 18.03 -10.14
CA TYR A 171 30.09 16.98 -10.74
C TYR A 171 29.38 16.31 -11.92
#